data_18289e05d035e28d48ded367531fe0ab
#
_entry.id   18289e05d035e28d48ded367531fe0ab
#
_cell.length_a   1.000
_cell.length_b   1.000
_cell.length_c   1.000
_cell.angle_alpha   90.00
_cell.angle_beta   90.00
_cell.angle_gamma   90.00
#
_symmetry.space_group_name_H-M   'P 1'
#
loop_
_entity.id
_entity.type
_entity.pdbx_description
1 polymer ?
#
loop_
_entity_poly.entity_id
_entity_poly.type
_entity_poly.pdbx_seq_one_letter_code
_entity_poly.pdbx_strand_id
1 'polypeptide(L)'
;IQKILATLNDVGLGYIKLGQSATTLSGGEAQRVKLAKELCRPNTGRTLYLLDEPTTGLHFDDVDKLLNILHTFADQGNTVVVIEHNMEVIKTADYILDLGPDGGVNGGELIGAGSPQEIASHKNSPTGQYLKEILRENDEVTESKKYISKKARKIENIEVKGASQHNLKKIDVKIPREKLTVISGVSGSGKSSLAFDTIYAEGQRRYVESLSAYARQFLEQMQKPKVEHISGLSPAIA
;
A
#
# COMPACT_ATOMS: atom_id res chain seq x y z
N ILE A 1 5.24 -26.07 9.96
CA ILE A 1 5.91 -25.26 11.00
C ILE A 1 7.14 -24.55 10.43
N GLN A 2 8.08 -25.26 9.78
CA GLN A 2 9.31 -24.66 9.22
C GLN A 2 9.03 -23.48 8.28
N LYS A 3 8.07 -23.61 7.34
CA LYS A 3 7.67 -22.52 6.43
C LYS A 3 7.22 -21.27 7.19
N ILE A 4 6.38 -21.44 8.24
CA ILE A 4 5.87 -20.31 9.03
C ILE A 4 7.00 -19.60 9.77
N LEU A 5 7.92 -20.34 10.38
CA LEU A 5 9.06 -19.77 11.11
C LEU A 5 10.04 -19.07 10.16
N ALA A 6 10.32 -19.64 9.00
CA ALA A 6 11.13 -18.99 7.96
C ALA A 6 10.49 -17.67 7.54
N THR A 7 9.19 -17.68 7.24
CA THR A 7 8.46 -16.48 6.85
C THR A 7 8.45 -15.38 7.93
N LEU A 8 8.34 -15.75 9.22
CA LEU A 8 8.47 -14.79 10.32
C LEU A 8 9.87 -14.15 10.35
N ASN A 9 10.92 -14.94 10.09
CA ASN A 9 12.27 -14.40 9.98
C ASN A 9 12.42 -13.46 8.76
N ASP A 10 11.82 -13.82 7.63
CA ASP A 10 11.88 -13.05 6.38
C ASP A 10 11.19 -11.68 6.51
N VAL A 11 10.16 -11.57 7.37
CA VAL A 11 9.52 -10.27 7.70
C VAL A 11 10.22 -9.50 8.82
N GLY A 12 11.45 -9.89 9.21
CA GLY A 12 12.21 -9.22 10.26
C GLY A 12 11.73 -9.50 11.68
N LEU A 13 11.05 -10.63 11.92
CA LEU A 13 10.52 -11.03 13.24
C LEU A 13 11.27 -12.19 13.87
N GLY A 14 12.53 -12.46 13.45
CA GLY A 14 13.32 -13.57 13.94
C GLY A 14 13.67 -13.52 15.43
N TYR A 15 13.54 -12.36 16.07
CA TYR A 15 13.78 -12.15 17.49
C TYR A 15 12.57 -12.46 18.40
N ILE A 16 11.37 -12.60 17.84
CA ILE A 16 10.15 -12.87 18.62
C ILE A 16 10.17 -14.28 19.19
N LYS A 17 9.79 -14.40 20.47
CA LYS A 17 9.73 -15.69 21.15
C LYS A 17 8.39 -16.39 20.87
N LEU A 18 8.45 -17.70 20.62
CA LEU A 18 7.24 -18.53 20.54
C LEU A 18 6.47 -18.48 21.87
N GLY A 19 5.16 -18.23 21.80
CA GLY A 19 4.32 -18.06 22.99
C GLY A 19 4.27 -16.65 23.57
N GLN A 20 4.94 -15.67 22.93
CA GLN A 20 4.81 -14.25 23.31
C GLN A 20 3.36 -13.79 23.13
N SER A 21 2.85 -13.04 24.12
CA SER A 21 1.49 -12.47 24.06
C SER A 21 1.38 -11.43 22.95
N ALA A 22 0.29 -11.48 22.18
CA ALA A 22 0.01 -10.49 21.13
C ALA A 22 -0.07 -9.04 21.66
N THR A 23 -0.43 -8.86 22.94
CA THR A 23 -0.51 -7.55 23.59
C THR A 23 0.86 -6.91 23.84
N THR A 24 1.95 -7.67 23.73
CA THR A 24 3.32 -7.18 23.88
C THR A 24 3.96 -6.77 22.57
N LEU A 25 3.29 -7.01 21.45
CA LEU A 25 3.76 -6.64 20.11
C LEU A 25 3.49 -5.15 19.86
N SER A 26 4.45 -4.46 19.27
CA SER A 26 4.23 -3.15 18.67
C SER A 26 3.27 -3.23 17.48
N GLY A 27 2.68 -2.10 17.08
CA GLY A 27 1.79 -2.05 15.92
C GLY A 27 2.45 -2.59 14.64
N GLY A 28 3.70 -2.22 14.38
CA GLY A 28 4.45 -2.73 13.23
C GLY A 28 4.76 -4.24 13.32
N GLU A 29 5.08 -4.76 14.51
CA GLU A 29 5.28 -6.19 14.70
C GLU A 29 3.99 -6.98 14.48
N ALA A 30 2.85 -6.50 15.01
CA ALA A 30 1.56 -7.13 14.80
C ALA A 30 1.17 -7.16 13.31
N GLN A 31 1.44 -6.08 12.59
CA GLN A 31 1.21 -5.99 11.14
C GLN A 31 2.08 -6.99 10.37
N ARG A 32 3.37 -7.12 10.72
CA ARG A 32 4.27 -8.09 10.09
C ARG A 32 3.90 -9.55 10.41
N VAL A 33 3.38 -9.83 11.60
CA VAL A 33 2.81 -11.17 11.92
C VAL A 33 1.63 -11.48 11.00
N LYS A 34 0.73 -10.52 10.77
CA LYS A 34 -0.38 -10.67 9.80
C LYS A 34 0.17 -10.90 8.38
N LEU A 35 1.16 -10.13 7.97
CA LEU A 35 1.81 -10.26 6.66
C LEU A 35 2.44 -11.65 6.48
N ALA A 36 3.18 -12.14 7.48
CA ALA A 36 3.75 -13.49 7.47
C ALA A 36 2.67 -14.58 7.35
N LYS A 37 1.52 -14.40 8.00
CA LYS A 37 0.39 -15.31 7.89
C LYS A 37 -0.17 -15.34 6.46
N GLU A 38 -0.30 -14.18 5.80
CA GLU A 38 -0.74 -14.11 4.41
C GLU A 38 0.25 -14.75 3.44
N LEU A 39 1.55 -14.57 3.66
CA LEU A 39 2.62 -15.23 2.89
C LEU A 39 2.56 -16.76 2.94
N CYS A 40 2.04 -17.31 4.03
CA CYS A 40 1.89 -18.75 4.18
C CYS A 40 0.68 -19.32 3.43
N ARG A 41 -0.27 -18.47 3.02
CA ARG A 41 -1.48 -18.87 2.28
C ARG A 41 -1.18 -19.14 0.80
N PRO A 42 -2.01 -19.94 0.13
CA PRO A 42 -1.97 -20.06 -1.31
C PRO A 42 -2.27 -18.71 -1.97
N ASN A 43 -1.37 -18.26 -2.84
CA ASN A 43 -1.57 -17.01 -3.56
C ASN A 43 -2.60 -17.20 -4.69
N THR A 44 -3.58 -16.29 -4.76
CA THR A 44 -4.61 -16.28 -5.82
C THR A 44 -4.27 -15.32 -6.96
N GLY A 45 -3.26 -14.45 -6.81
CA GLY A 45 -2.90 -13.42 -7.78
C GLY A 45 -4.00 -12.36 -8.00
N ARG A 46 -4.90 -12.14 -7.02
CA ARG A 46 -6.04 -11.22 -7.14
C ARG A 46 -6.30 -10.43 -5.86
N THR A 47 -5.34 -10.39 -4.94
CA THR A 47 -5.48 -9.73 -3.65
C THR A 47 -5.01 -8.28 -3.73
N LEU A 48 -5.72 -7.38 -3.08
CA LEU A 48 -5.26 -6.03 -2.77
C LEU A 48 -4.76 -6.02 -1.33
N TYR A 49 -3.48 -5.74 -1.15
CA TYR A 49 -2.86 -5.52 0.16
C TYR A 49 -2.77 -4.02 0.41
N LEU A 50 -3.27 -3.58 1.56
CA LEU A 50 -3.14 -2.21 2.05
C LEU A 50 -2.32 -2.26 3.34
N LEU A 51 -1.19 -1.56 3.36
CA LEU A 51 -0.25 -1.54 4.48
C LEU A 51 -0.01 -0.09 4.93
N ASP A 52 0.00 0.12 6.23
CA ASP A 52 0.25 1.42 6.84
C ASP A 52 1.59 1.39 7.55
N GLU A 53 2.55 2.18 7.05
CA GLU A 53 3.89 2.36 7.59
C GLU A 53 4.57 1.03 8.04
N PRO A 54 4.63 0.01 7.15
CA PRO A 54 5.11 -1.31 7.53
C PRO A 54 6.59 -1.35 7.91
N THR A 55 7.36 -0.31 7.59
CA THR A 55 8.78 -0.20 7.96
C THR A 55 9.01 0.37 9.34
N THR A 56 7.97 0.81 10.06
CA THR A 56 8.10 1.41 11.38
C THR A 56 8.81 0.47 12.36
N GLY A 57 9.91 0.95 12.95
CA GLY A 57 10.72 0.21 13.92
C GLY A 57 11.58 -0.90 13.32
N LEU A 58 11.75 -0.95 12.00
CA LEU A 58 12.68 -1.87 11.34
C LEU A 58 14.09 -1.31 11.23
N HIS A 59 15.08 -2.20 11.35
CA HIS A 59 16.45 -1.94 10.90
C HIS A 59 16.53 -1.95 9.37
N PHE A 60 17.52 -1.29 8.78
CA PHE A 60 17.68 -1.19 7.32
C PHE A 60 17.70 -2.56 6.62
N ASP A 61 18.40 -3.55 7.18
CA ASP A 61 18.47 -4.92 6.62
C ASP A 61 17.09 -5.61 6.59
N ASP A 62 16.21 -5.28 7.54
CA ASP A 62 14.87 -5.86 7.61
C ASP A 62 13.89 -5.12 6.67
N VAL A 63 14.16 -3.83 6.38
CA VAL A 63 13.43 -3.09 5.33
C VAL A 63 13.64 -3.75 3.97
N ASP A 64 14.87 -4.13 3.61
CA ASP A 64 15.18 -4.80 2.36
C ASP A 64 14.47 -6.16 2.24
N LYS A 65 14.43 -6.93 3.31
CA LYS A 65 13.67 -8.20 3.35
C LYS A 65 12.18 -7.97 3.12
N LEU A 66 11.61 -6.98 3.80
CA LEU A 66 10.20 -6.62 3.64
C LEU A 66 9.90 -6.16 2.21
N LEU A 67 10.74 -5.33 1.61
CA LEU A 67 10.60 -4.87 0.22
C LEU A 67 10.60 -6.04 -0.76
N ASN A 68 11.52 -6.99 -0.62
CA ASN A 68 11.56 -8.19 -1.45
C ASN A 68 10.25 -8.99 -1.37
N ILE A 69 9.64 -9.05 -0.20
CA ILE A 69 8.34 -9.72 0.00
C ILE A 69 7.21 -8.95 -0.70
N LEU A 70 7.16 -7.63 -0.56
CA LEU A 70 6.12 -6.81 -1.18
C LEU A 70 6.20 -6.86 -2.71
N HIS A 71 7.41 -6.82 -3.27
CA HIS A 71 7.63 -7.01 -4.71
C HIS A 71 7.23 -8.43 -5.15
N THR A 72 7.58 -9.46 -4.38
CA THR A 72 7.14 -10.83 -4.67
C THR A 72 5.61 -10.94 -4.74
N PHE A 73 4.87 -10.27 -3.85
CA PHE A 73 3.42 -10.23 -3.94
C PHE A 73 2.92 -9.55 -5.21
N ALA A 74 3.51 -8.44 -5.60
CA ALA A 74 3.17 -7.74 -6.84
C ALA A 74 3.46 -8.62 -8.07
N ASP A 75 4.63 -9.23 -8.14
CA ASP A 75 5.06 -10.14 -9.21
C ASP A 75 4.15 -11.38 -9.35
N GLN A 76 3.55 -11.81 -8.25
CA GLN A 76 2.57 -12.89 -8.22
C GLN A 76 1.17 -12.46 -8.66
N GLY A 77 0.99 -11.25 -9.17
CA GLY A 77 -0.25 -10.72 -9.71
C GLY A 77 -1.16 -10.04 -8.68
N ASN A 78 -0.69 -9.81 -7.45
CA ASN A 78 -1.43 -9.03 -6.47
C ASN A 78 -1.18 -7.53 -6.64
N THR A 79 -2.07 -6.72 -6.10
CA THR A 79 -1.90 -5.28 -6.00
C THR A 79 -1.49 -4.92 -4.57
N VAL A 80 -0.39 -4.22 -4.41
CA VAL A 80 0.13 -3.82 -3.10
C VAL A 80 0.11 -2.30 -3.01
N VAL A 81 -0.56 -1.75 -2.03
CA VAL A 81 -0.61 -0.31 -1.75
C VAL A 81 -0.06 -0.09 -0.34
N VAL A 82 0.95 0.75 -0.26
CA VAL A 82 1.66 1.03 0.99
C VAL A 82 1.61 2.52 1.27
N ILE A 83 1.19 2.90 2.48
CA ILE A 83 1.40 4.25 2.99
C ILE A 83 2.80 4.28 3.59
N GLU A 84 3.67 5.14 3.07
CA GLU A 84 5.05 5.25 3.55
C GLU A 84 5.63 6.64 3.36
N HIS A 85 6.60 6.93 4.23
CA HIS A 85 7.45 8.10 4.16
C HIS A 85 8.95 7.72 4.12
N ASN A 86 9.26 6.43 4.23
CA ASN A 86 10.62 5.90 4.12
C ASN A 86 11.07 5.93 2.65
N MET A 87 12.14 6.67 2.35
CA MET A 87 12.65 6.85 1.00
C MET A 87 13.16 5.57 0.36
N GLU A 88 13.64 4.60 1.15
CA GLU A 88 14.05 3.29 0.64
C GLU A 88 12.86 2.54 0.03
N VAL A 89 11.67 2.64 0.64
CA VAL A 89 10.43 2.08 0.09
C VAL A 89 9.97 2.86 -1.14
N ILE A 90 9.93 4.19 -1.02
CA ILE A 90 9.39 5.08 -2.07
C ILE A 90 10.20 4.93 -3.37
N LYS A 91 11.54 4.88 -3.29
CA LYS A 91 12.40 4.75 -4.48
C LYS A 91 12.26 3.42 -5.22
N THR A 92 11.80 2.35 -4.54
CA THR A 92 11.64 1.01 -5.14
C THR A 92 10.21 0.74 -5.64
N ALA A 93 9.28 1.66 -5.40
CA ALA A 93 7.89 1.51 -5.83
C ALA A 93 7.77 1.46 -7.36
N ASP A 94 6.81 0.68 -7.86
CA ASP A 94 6.43 0.73 -9.28
C ASP A 94 5.65 2.02 -9.61
N TYR A 95 4.91 2.53 -8.61
CA TYR A 95 4.04 3.70 -8.77
C TYR A 95 3.91 4.45 -7.44
N ILE A 96 3.89 5.76 -7.51
CA ILE A 96 3.76 6.64 -6.35
C ILE A 96 2.54 7.52 -6.52
N LEU A 97 1.77 7.69 -5.45
CA LEU A 97 0.77 8.73 -5.29
C LEU A 97 1.26 9.68 -4.19
N ASP A 98 1.62 10.90 -4.57
CA ASP A 98 2.12 11.92 -3.64
C ASP A 98 1.01 12.88 -3.25
N LEU A 99 0.68 12.92 -1.95
CA LEU A 99 -0.39 13.72 -1.38
C LEU A 99 0.16 14.90 -0.58
N GLY A 100 -0.45 16.06 -0.74
CA GLY A 100 -0.05 17.28 -0.06
C GLY A 100 -0.97 18.45 -0.36
N PRO A 101 -0.40 19.70 -0.49
CA PRO A 101 1.00 20.05 -0.21
C PRO A 101 1.35 19.99 1.28
N ASP A 102 0.36 20.16 2.15
CA ASP A 102 0.48 20.23 3.59
C ASP A 102 -0.38 19.19 4.30
N GLY A 103 -0.42 19.24 5.63
CA GLY A 103 -1.33 18.44 6.46
C GLY A 103 -2.66 19.16 6.75
N GLY A 104 -3.64 18.41 7.24
CA GLY A 104 -4.93 18.92 7.69
C GLY A 104 -5.74 19.60 6.58
N VAL A 105 -6.28 20.78 6.86
CA VAL A 105 -7.16 21.53 5.94
C VAL A 105 -6.46 21.94 4.64
N ASN A 106 -5.16 22.18 4.70
CA ASN A 106 -4.32 22.56 3.56
C ASN A 106 -3.78 21.35 2.77
N GLY A 107 -4.04 20.15 3.24
CA GLY A 107 -3.67 18.91 2.55
C GLY A 107 -4.80 18.35 1.68
N GLY A 108 -4.67 17.08 1.31
CA GLY A 108 -5.70 16.32 0.61
C GLY A 108 -5.71 16.50 -0.90
N GLU A 109 -4.67 17.11 -1.47
CA GLU A 109 -4.47 17.24 -2.91
C GLU A 109 -3.54 16.17 -3.44
N LEU A 110 -3.77 15.70 -4.65
CA LEU A 110 -2.83 14.86 -5.37
C LEU A 110 -1.78 15.75 -6.05
N ILE A 111 -0.57 15.80 -5.48
CA ILE A 111 0.53 16.63 -5.99
C ILE A 111 1.17 15.99 -7.22
N GLY A 112 1.30 14.66 -7.22
CA GLY A 112 1.87 13.92 -8.32
C GLY A 112 1.50 12.45 -8.29
N ALA A 113 1.54 11.82 -9.46
CA ALA A 113 1.31 10.40 -9.61
C ALA A 113 2.19 9.87 -10.74
N GLY A 114 2.89 8.75 -10.52
CA GLY A 114 3.78 8.15 -11.51
C GLY A 114 4.87 7.29 -10.91
N SER A 115 5.84 6.91 -11.73
CA SER A 115 7.07 6.23 -11.30
C SER A 115 7.93 7.13 -10.39
N PRO A 116 8.87 6.57 -9.63
CA PRO A 116 9.81 7.39 -8.84
C PRO A 116 10.52 8.47 -9.66
N GLN A 117 10.91 8.16 -10.91
CA GLN A 117 11.57 9.11 -11.81
C GLN A 117 10.65 10.26 -12.24
N GLU A 118 9.36 9.95 -12.49
CA GLU A 118 8.36 10.97 -12.82
C GLU A 118 8.12 11.88 -11.62
N ILE A 119 7.95 11.33 -10.41
CA ILE A 119 7.76 12.11 -9.18
C ILE A 119 8.99 12.96 -8.88
N ALA A 120 10.21 12.46 -9.06
CA ALA A 120 11.46 13.23 -8.90
C ALA A 120 11.54 14.45 -9.83
N SER A 121 10.80 14.45 -10.95
CA SER A 121 10.72 15.58 -11.88
C SER A 121 9.70 16.65 -11.47
N HIS A 122 8.77 16.33 -10.54
CA HIS A 122 7.74 17.26 -10.08
C HIS A 122 8.31 18.32 -9.15
N LYS A 123 8.34 19.57 -9.60
CA LYS A 123 8.93 20.72 -8.85
C LYS A 123 8.23 21.01 -7.53
N ASN A 124 6.94 20.75 -7.44
CA ASN A 124 6.10 21.08 -6.28
C ASN A 124 5.93 19.90 -5.30
N SER A 125 6.56 18.76 -5.57
CA SER A 125 6.52 17.58 -4.72
C SER A 125 7.68 17.60 -3.72
N PRO A 126 7.43 17.71 -2.41
CA PRO A 126 8.48 17.53 -1.41
C PRO A 126 9.13 16.16 -1.53
N THR A 127 8.33 15.10 -1.70
CA THR A 127 8.80 13.73 -1.94
C THR A 127 9.72 13.66 -3.17
N GLY A 128 9.32 14.34 -4.25
CA GLY A 128 10.09 14.39 -5.50
C GLY A 128 11.45 15.07 -5.35
N GLN A 129 11.57 16.10 -4.51
CA GLN A 129 12.84 16.76 -4.25
C GLN A 129 13.85 15.80 -3.59
N TYR A 130 13.43 15.05 -2.57
CA TYR A 130 14.27 14.04 -1.91
C TYR A 130 14.59 12.87 -2.84
N LEU A 131 13.61 12.38 -3.62
CA LEU A 131 13.84 11.31 -4.60
C LEU A 131 14.89 11.71 -5.64
N LYS A 132 14.88 12.96 -6.09
CA LYS A 132 15.83 13.46 -7.07
C LYS A 132 17.29 13.38 -6.61
N GLU A 133 17.53 13.61 -5.31
CA GLU A 133 18.85 13.49 -4.72
C GLU A 133 19.28 12.02 -4.65
N ILE A 134 18.43 11.16 -4.13
CA ILE A 134 18.70 9.72 -3.95
C ILE A 134 18.88 9.00 -5.30
N LEU A 135 18.06 9.32 -6.30
CA LEU A 135 18.17 8.68 -7.62
C LEU A 135 19.43 9.10 -8.37
N ARG A 136 19.92 10.34 -8.16
CA ARG A 136 21.20 10.78 -8.74
C ARG A 136 22.41 10.03 -8.19
N GLU A 137 22.39 9.69 -6.90
CA GLU A 137 23.45 8.90 -6.27
C GLU A 137 23.47 7.45 -6.76
N ASN A 138 22.33 6.92 -7.24
CA ASN A 138 22.17 5.54 -7.69
C ASN A 138 22.34 5.37 -9.23
N ASP A 139 22.36 6.43 -10.04
CA ASP A 139 22.54 6.35 -11.49
C ASP A 139 23.92 5.81 -11.92
N GLU A 140 24.87 5.63 -11.00
CA GLU A 140 26.14 4.96 -11.26
C GLU A 140 26.08 3.42 -11.18
N VAL A 141 24.93 2.82 -10.74
CA VAL A 141 24.81 1.35 -10.61
C VAL A 141 23.39 0.89 -10.97
N THR A 142 23.28 0.15 -12.04
CA THR A 142 22.25 -0.84 -12.42
C THR A 142 21.18 -0.45 -13.44
N GLU A 143 21.27 -1.15 -14.57
CA GLU A 143 20.18 -1.35 -15.54
C GLU A 143 19.02 -2.12 -14.91
N SER A 144 17.82 -1.54 -14.92
CA SER A 144 16.60 -2.18 -14.44
C SER A 144 16.08 -3.23 -15.43
N LYS A 145 15.84 -4.44 -14.97
CA LYS A 145 15.19 -5.52 -15.72
C LYS A 145 13.72 -5.15 -16.02
N LYS A 146 13.42 -4.89 -17.31
CA LYS A 146 12.05 -4.79 -17.80
C LYS A 146 11.41 -6.19 -17.88
N TYR A 147 10.39 -6.44 -17.05
CA TYR A 147 9.52 -7.60 -17.20
C TYR A 147 8.36 -7.26 -18.15
N ILE A 148 8.22 -8.05 -19.23
CA ILE A 148 7.10 -7.95 -20.18
C ILE A 148 6.08 -9.02 -19.81
N SER A 149 4.90 -8.62 -19.34
CA SER A 149 3.80 -9.54 -19.07
C SER A 149 2.82 -9.63 -20.24
N LYS A 150 2.35 -10.85 -20.53
CA LYS A 150 1.43 -11.16 -21.65
C LYS A 150 -0.02 -10.81 -21.31
N LYS A 151 -0.72 -10.19 -22.28
CA LYS A 151 -2.09 -9.65 -22.21
C LYS A 151 -3.19 -10.72 -22.11
N ALA A 152 -4.06 -10.57 -21.12
CA ALA A 152 -5.51 -10.82 -21.24
C ALA A 152 -6.20 -9.48 -20.89
N ARG A 153 -7.43 -9.22 -21.40
CA ARG A 153 -8.18 -7.99 -21.06
C ARG A 153 -8.49 -8.00 -19.56
N LYS A 154 -7.58 -7.44 -18.77
CA LYS A 154 -7.67 -7.25 -17.32
C LYS A 154 -8.07 -5.81 -17.04
N ILE A 155 -8.85 -5.61 -15.99
CA ILE A 155 -8.99 -4.28 -15.36
C ILE A 155 -7.59 -3.89 -14.92
N GLU A 156 -7.00 -2.92 -15.60
CA GLU A 156 -5.58 -2.55 -15.40
C GLU A 156 -5.38 -1.68 -14.18
N ASN A 157 -6.42 -0.96 -13.74
CA ASN A 157 -6.33 -0.01 -12.63
C ASN A 157 -7.51 -0.14 -11.67
N ILE A 158 -7.27 0.25 -10.42
CA ILE A 158 -8.32 0.70 -9.50
C ILE A 158 -8.48 2.21 -9.77
N GLU A 159 -9.65 2.64 -10.20
CA GLU A 159 -9.93 4.05 -10.45
C GLU A 159 -10.82 4.61 -9.34
N VAL A 160 -10.38 5.67 -8.70
CA VAL A 160 -11.12 6.43 -7.69
C VAL A 160 -11.38 7.81 -8.27
N LYS A 161 -12.64 8.25 -8.28
CA LYS A 161 -13.05 9.56 -8.79
C LYS A 161 -13.78 10.37 -7.71
N GLY A 162 -13.40 11.62 -7.57
CA GLY A 162 -14.04 12.56 -6.67
C GLY A 162 -13.90 12.19 -5.20
N ALA A 163 -12.79 11.60 -4.75
CA ALA A 163 -12.57 11.25 -3.35
C ALA A 163 -12.49 12.54 -2.50
N SER A 164 -13.42 12.66 -1.54
CA SER A 164 -13.56 13.84 -0.68
C SER A 164 -13.74 13.48 0.80
N GLN A 165 -13.21 12.30 1.20
CA GLN A 165 -13.26 11.86 2.59
C GLN A 165 -12.28 12.69 3.43
N HIS A 166 -12.72 13.11 4.62
CA HIS A 166 -11.98 14.01 5.52
C HIS A 166 -11.44 15.24 4.82
N ASN A 167 -10.12 15.35 4.66
CA ASN A 167 -9.46 16.52 4.05
C ASN A 167 -9.17 16.36 2.54
N LEU A 168 -9.57 15.26 1.90
CA LEU A 168 -9.36 15.05 0.48
C LEU A 168 -10.14 16.07 -0.37
N LYS A 169 -9.50 16.65 -1.37
CA LYS A 169 -9.99 17.77 -2.21
C LYS A 169 -10.62 17.30 -3.53
N LYS A 170 -11.55 16.32 -3.46
CA LYS A 170 -12.18 15.70 -4.65
C LYS A 170 -11.17 15.16 -5.65
N ILE A 171 -10.20 14.42 -5.13
CA ILE A 171 -9.12 13.90 -5.95
C ILE A 171 -9.55 12.70 -6.81
N ASP A 172 -8.96 12.62 -8.00
CA ASP A 172 -9.06 11.49 -8.90
C ASP A 172 -7.71 10.77 -8.91
N VAL A 173 -7.71 9.46 -8.63
CA VAL A 173 -6.50 8.66 -8.65
C VAL A 173 -6.70 7.35 -9.42
N LYS A 174 -5.62 6.90 -10.04
CA LYS A 174 -5.53 5.58 -10.67
C LYS A 174 -4.41 4.81 -10.01
N ILE A 175 -4.73 3.63 -9.50
CA ILE A 175 -3.77 2.72 -8.86
C ILE A 175 -3.60 1.53 -9.81
N PRO A 176 -2.40 1.35 -10.40
CA PRO A 176 -2.17 0.22 -11.29
C PRO A 176 -2.28 -1.10 -10.50
N ARG A 177 -2.95 -2.08 -11.09
CA ARG A 177 -3.05 -3.42 -10.49
C ARG A 177 -1.77 -4.20 -10.75
N GLU A 178 -1.52 -5.21 -9.91
CA GLU A 178 -0.34 -6.09 -10.02
C GLU A 178 0.99 -5.32 -9.93
N LYS A 179 0.98 -4.26 -9.11
CA LYS A 179 2.08 -3.34 -8.89
C LYS A 179 2.20 -3.00 -7.40
N LEU A 180 3.40 -2.65 -6.99
CA LEU A 180 3.64 -1.99 -5.72
C LEU A 180 3.41 -0.48 -5.90
N THR A 181 2.33 0.04 -5.29
CA THR A 181 2.01 1.46 -5.26
C THR A 181 2.27 2.03 -3.87
N VAL A 182 3.01 3.11 -3.79
CA VAL A 182 3.25 3.84 -2.55
C VAL A 182 2.42 5.12 -2.52
N ILE A 183 1.68 5.34 -1.44
CA ILE A 183 1.02 6.61 -1.13
C ILE A 183 1.93 7.39 -0.19
N SER A 184 2.50 8.47 -0.66
CA SER A 184 3.42 9.31 0.09
C SER A 184 2.85 10.71 0.37
N GLY A 185 3.59 11.53 1.08
CA GLY A 185 3.22 12.88 1.45
C GLY A 185 3.40 13.17 2.93
N VAL A 186 3.33 14.44 3.31
CA VAL A 186 3.50 14.90 4.69
C VAL A 186 2.45 14.31 5.64
N SER A 187 2.72 14.33 6.94
CA SER A 187 1.74 13.86 7.94
C SER A 187 0.46 14.68 7.85
N GLY A 188 -0.70 14.01 7.92
CA GLY A 188 -2.01 14.66 7.79
C GLY A 188 -2.41 15.05 6.36
N SER A 189 -1.63 14.69 5.31
CA SER A 189 -1.95 15.02 3.92
C SER A 189 -3.13 14.23 3.32
N GLY A 190 -3.69 13.25 4.04
CA GLY A 190 -4.85 12.48 3.58
C GLY A 190 -4.53 11.06 3.10
N LYS A 191 -3.31 10.56 3.32
CA LYS A 191 -2.89 9.21 2.90
C LYS A 191 -3.83 8.12 3.42
N SER A 192 -4.05 8.08 4.73
CA SER A 192 -4.96 7.11 5.37
C SER A 192 -6.41 7.34 4.95
N SER A 193 -6.81 8.61 4.74
CA SER A 193 -8.15 8.93 4.23
C SER A 193 -8.40 8.36 2.84
N LEU A 194 -7.38 8.33 1.97
CA LEU A 194 -7.48 7.70 0.66
C LEU A 194 -7.45 6.17 0.78
N ALA A 195 -6.45 5.61 1.46
CA ALA A 195 -6.23 4.16 1.50
C ALA A 195 -7.32 3.43 2.30
N PHE A 196 -7.55 3.86 3.56
CA PHE A 196 -8.43 3.13 4.48
C PHE A 196 -9.85 3.66 4.47
N ASP A 197 -10.04 4.97 4.62
CA ASP A 197 -11.38 5.55 4.76
C ASP A 197 -12.10 5.67 3.41
N THR A 198 -11.40 5.49 2.28
CA THR A 198 -12.00 5.50 0.93
C THR A 198 -11.91 4.14 0.27
N ILE A 199 -10.71 3.66 -0.05
CA ILE A 199 -10.53 2.44 -0.87
C ILE A 199 -10.92 1.19 -0.09
N TYR A 200 -10.36 1.02 1.11
CA TYR A 200 -10.66 -0.14 1.94
C TYR A 200 -12.12 -0.15 2.40
N ALA A 201 -12.64 0.99 2.87
CA ALA A 201 -14.03 1.11 3.32
C ALA A 201 -15.03 0.72 2.22
N GLU A 202 -14.82 1.16 0.97
CA GLU A 202 -15.67 0.77 -0.15
C GLU A 202 -15.52 -0.71 -0.52
N GLY A 203 -14.31 -1.26 -0.45
CA GLY A 203 -14.07 -2.68 -0.68
C GLY A 203 -14.77 -3.56 0.36
N GLN A 204 -14.69 -3.19 1.65
CA GLN A 204 -15.38 -3.88 2.73
C GLN A 204 -16.90 -3.75 2.59
N ARG A 205 -17.41 -2.57 2.28
CA ARG A 205 -18.84 -2.36 2.06
C ARG A 205 -19.38 -3.29 0.96
N ARG A 206 -18.71 -3.38 -0.19
CA ARG A 206 -19.08 -4.29 -1.29
C ARG A 206 -19.02 -5.75 -0.88
N TYR A 207 -18.03 -6.13 -0.07
CA TYR A 207 -17.96 -7.48 0.49
C TYR A 207 -19.16 -7.79 1.37
N VAL A 208 -19.46 -6.91 2.34
CA VAL A 208 -20.60 -7.08 3.26
C VAL A 208 -21.93 -7.12 2.49
N GLU A 209 -22.11 -6.26 1.47
CA GLU A 209 -23.29 -6.28 0.61
C GLU A 209 -23.46 -7.59 -0.18
N SER A 210 -22.37 -8.26 -0.52
CA SER A 210 -22.41 -9.55 -1.22
C SER A 210 -22.85 -10.74 -0.32
N LEU A 211 -22.88 -10.54 1.01
CA LEU A 211 -23.25 -11.57 1.97
C LEU A 211 -24.77 -11.69 2.14
N SER A 212 -25.23 -12.82 2.70
CA SER A 212 -26.63 -13.02 3.06
C SER A 212 -27.10 -11.99 4.09
N ALA A 213 -28.41 -11.71 4.14
CA ALA A 213 -29.00 -10.78 5.10
C ALA A 213 -28.68 -11.16 6.56
N TYR A 214 -28.65 -12.46 6.85
CA TYR A 214 -28.27 -12.97 8.17
C TYR A 214 -26.81 -12.66 8.52
N ALA A 215 -25.87 -12.93 7.62
CA ALA A 215 -24.45 -12.66 7.86
C ALA A 215 -24.14 -11.17 8.05
N ARG A 216 -24.89 -10.28 7.37
CA ARG A 216 -24.72 -8.82 7.50
C ARG A 216 -25.03 -8.28 8.90
N GLN A 217 -25.90 -8.95 9.66
CA GLN A 217 -26.26 -8.51 11.03
C GLN A 217 -25.11 -8.64 12.05
N PHE A 218 -24.11 -9.47 11.76
CA PHE A 218 -22.97 -9.75 12.64
C PHE A 218 -21.70 -8.99 12.26
N LEU A 219 -21.73 -8.22 11.18
CA LEU A 219 -20.58 -7.46 10.69
C LEU A 219 -20.82 -5.96 10.81
N GLU A 220 -19.89 -5.27 11.43
CA GLU A 220 -19.89 -3.80 11.43
C GLU A 220 -19.71 -3.31 9.98
N GLN A 221 -20.65 -2.48 9.54
CA GLN A 221 -20.56 -1.82 8.25
C GLN A 221 -19.79 -0.51 8.42
N MET A 222 -18.68 -0.37 7.68
CA MET A 222 -18.05 0.95 7.54
C MET A 222 -19.00 1.92 6.85
N GLN A 223 -18.96 3.17 7.28
CA GLN A 223 -19.74 4.22 6.63
C GLN A 223 -19.36 4.33 5.14
N LYS A 224 -20.35 4.63 4.30
CA LYS A 224 -20.09 4.84 2.87
C LYS A 224 -19.12 6.01 2.70
N PRO A 225 -17.97 5.79 2.07
CA PRO A 225 -16.99 6.87 1.87
C PRO A 225 -17.55 7.97 0.96
N LYS A 226 -17.08 9.20 1.17
CA LYS A 226 -17.40 10.35 0.32
C LYS A 226 -16.57 10.29 -0.96
N VAL A 227 -17.06 9.57 -1.95
CA VAL A 227 -16.43 9.37 -3.26
C VAL A 227 -17.53 9.30 -4.33
N GLU A 228 -17.26 9.85 -5.51
CA GLU A 228 -18.22 9.82 -6.60
C GLU A 228 -18.31 8.44 -7.23
N HIS A 229 -17.16 7.80 -7.50
CA HIS A 229 -17.11 6.49 -8.10
C HIS A 229 -15.79 5.77 -7.80
N ILE A 230 -15.87 4.44 -7.55
CA ILE A 230 -14.71 3.55 -7.51
C ILE A 230 -14.97 2.35 -8.40
N SER A 231 -14.05 2.07 -9.33
CA SER A 231 -14.06 0.87 -10.19
C SER A 231 -12.77 0.07 -10.05
N GLY A 232 -12.79 -1.17 -10.52
CA GLY A 232 -11.64 -2.07 -10.47
C GLY A 232 -11.32 -2.64 -9.08
N LEU A 233 -12.12 -2.30 -8.07
CA LEU A 233 -11.91 -2.76 -6.69
C LEU A 233 -12.52 -4.14 -6.49
N SER A 234 -11.73 -5.04 -5.90
CA SER A 234 -12.24 -6.33 -5.39
C SER A 234 -12.84 -6.15 -4.00
N PRO A 235 -13.79 -7.05 -3.57
CA PRO A 235 -14.24 -7.05 -2.18
C PRO A 235 -13.07 -7.19 -1.20
N ALA A 236 -13.07 -6.42 -0.12
CA ALA A 236 -11.99 -6.39 0.87
C ALA A 236 -12.44 -7.00 2.21
N ILE A 237 -11.53 -7.76 2.84
CA ILE A 237 -11.68 -8.34 4.18
C ILE A 237 -10.44 -7.92 4.99
N ALA A 238 -10.63 -7.52 6.26
CA ALA A 238 -9.55 -7.25 7.21
C ALA A 238 -9.13 -8.50 7.96
#